data_036d27b0aaa8b49ff48eb251ad05b091
#
_entry.id   036d27b0aaa8b49ff48eb251ad05b091
#
_cell.length_a   1.000
_cell.length_b   1.000
_cell.length_c   1.000
_cell.angle_alpha   90.00
_cell.angle_beta   90.00
_cell.angle_gamma   90.00
#
_symmetry.space_group_name_H-M   'P 1'
#
loop_
_entity.id
_entity.type
_entity.pdbx_description
1 polymer ?
#
loop_
_entity_poly.entity_id
_entity_poly.type
_entity_poly.pdbx_seq_one_letter_code
_entity_poly.pdbx_strand_id
1 'polypeptide(L)'
;MMYLQFDYQMQIQYSIPVKQCFYTLKCIPKETCRQSLREMKIQMKPHSKWSYGRDGWDNWKIYGCIQQPHDLFWVEVCGKVELSPAEYEEKDDERVIGMYRYPFGKCIPGIGLCQYFQSLNLTGCRDEIEKSIKIMDCLHQQFSYVPSTTEASTKAEEAWQLGMGVCQDFAHIFIVLLRLAGIPARYACGLLVGEGASHAWVEIFSRGKWIGLDPTNNCLISDRHIKFGNGRDASECAINRGIIKGGGTQIQKVDAVVTPIEI
;
A
#
# COMPACT_ATOMS: atom_id res chain seq x y z
N MET A 1 4.34 -23.12 -6.62
CA MET A 1 4.94 -22.22 -5.61
C MET A 1 5.94 -21.36 -6.32
N MET A 2 5.97 -20.07 -6.03
CA MET A 2 6.95 -19.13 -6.59
C MET A 2 7.74 -18.53 -5.43
N TYR A 3 9.04 -18.39 -5.62
CA TYR A 3 9.91 -17.73 -4.67
C TYR A 3 10.35 -16.39 -5.25
N LEU A 4 10.25 -15.34 -4.45
CA LEU A 4 10.71 -13.99 -4.80
C LEU A 4 11.78 -13.57 -3.82
N GLN A 5 12.90 -13.07 -4.34
CA GLN A 5 13.89 -12.32 -3.59
C GLN A 5 13.55 -10.84 -3.69
N PHE A 6 13.60 -10.13 -2.57
CA PHE A 6 13.35 -8.69 -2.53
C PHE A 6 14.48 -7.95 -1.83
N ASP A 7 14.72 -6.74 -2.28
CA ASP A 7 15.53 -5.71 -1.63
C ASP A 7 14.71 -4.41 -1.64
N TYR A 8 14.47 -3.85 -0.47
CA TYR A 8 13.77 -2.59 -0.26
C TYR A 8 14.68 -1.64 0.50
N GLN A 9 14.98 -0.50 -0.11
CA GLN A 9 15.80 0.54 0.50
C GLN A 9 15.04 1.85 0.56
N MET A 10 15.13 2.52 1.70
CA MET A 10 14.59 3.86 1.89
C MET A 10 15.66 4.75 2.53
N GLN A 11 15.83 5.92 1.97
CA GLN A 11 16.75 6.94 2.45
C GLN A 11 16.02 8.26 2.62
N ILE A 12 16.26 8.94 3.74
CA ILE A 12 15.81 10.33 3.98
C ILE A 12 17.03 11.17 4.30
N GLN A 13 17.32 12.13 3.43
CA GLN A 13 18.36 13.13 3.64
C GLN A 13 17.72 14.38 4.22
N TYR A 14 18.31 14.92 5.28
CA TYR A 14 17.86 16.12 5.98
C TYR A 14 18.82 17.29 5.68
N SER A 15 18.28 18.49 5.45
CA SER A 15 19.09 19.68 5.20
C SER A 15 19.76 20.25 6.48
N ILE A 16 19.23 19.91 7.65
CA ILE A 16 19.76 20.24 8.98
C ILE A 16 19.72 18.98 9.82
N PRO A 17 20.72 18.71 10.66
CA PRO A 17 20.71 17.50 11.49
C PRO A 17 19.45 17.36 12.35
N VAL A 18 18.85 16.19 12.30
CA VAL A 18 17.79 15.75 13.21
C VAL A 18 18.43 15.45 14.56
N LYS A 19 17.93 16.06 15.63
CA LYS A 19 18.42 15.87 17.00
C LYS A 19 17.83 14.64 17.67
N GLN A 20 16.61 14.29 17.30
CA GLN A 20 15.87 13.13 17.81
C GLN A 20 14.84 12.70 16.76
N CYS A 21 14.73 11.39 16.54
CA CYS A 21 13.76 10.78 15.63
C CYS A 21 13.08 9.61 16.32
N PHE A 22 11.74 9.62 16.35
CA PHE A 22 10.92 8.44 16.61
C PHE A 22 10.39 7.96 15.27
N TYR A 23 10.58 6.70 14.96
CA TYR A 23 10.17 6.15 13.66
C TYR A 23 9.34 4.88 13.83
N THR A 24 8.49 4.65 12.85
CA THR A 24 7.75 3.41 12.63
C THR A 24 7.86 3.04 11.17
N LEU A 25 8.28 1.81 10.89
CA LEU A 25 8.43 1.27 9.55
C LEU A 25 7.54 0.02 9.38
N LYS A 26 6.83 -0.07 8.27
CA LYS A 26 5.99 -1.22 7.89
C LYS A 26 6.51 -1.80 6.57
N CYS A 27 7.75 -2.25 6.58
CA CYS A 27 8.48 -2.79 5.44
C CYS A 27 8.85 -4.27 5.60
N ILE A 28 8.17 -4.98 6.50
CA ILE A 28 8.28 -6.43 6.65
C ILE A 28 7.13 -7.09 5.89
N PRO A 29 7.40 -8.06 5.00
CA PRO A 29 6.35 -8.82 4.33
C PRO A 29 5.35 -9.44 5.32
N LYS A 30 4.06 -9.24 5.06
CA LYS A 30 2.99 -9.76 5.91
C LYS A 30 2.82 -11.26 5.67
N GLU A 31 2.75 -12.04 6.75
CA GLU A 31 2.34 -13.44 6.67
C GLU A 31 0.85 -13.54 6.30
N THR A 32 0.53 -14.34 5.28
CA THR A 32 -0.85 -14.60 4.83
C THR A 32 -0.97 -16.06 4.35
N CYS A 33 -2.16 -16.54 4.03
CA CYS A 33 -2.33 -17.87 3.44
C CYS A 33 -1.61 -18.03 2.07
N ARG A 34 -1.29 -16.91 1.39
CA ARG A 34 -0.57 -16.90 0.10
C ARG A 34 0.90 -16.58 0.22
N GLN A 35 1.34 -15.97 1.31
CA GLN A 35 2.66 -15.36 1.43
C GLN A 35 3.31 -15.77 2.74
N SER A 36 4.49 -16.39 2.65
CA SER A 36 5.32 -16.75 3.78
C SER A 36 6.71 -16.13 3.65
N LEU A 37 7.14 -15.43 4.69
CA LEU A 37 8.49 -14.88 4.77
C LEU A 37 9.47 -16.01 5.13
N ARG A 38 10.48 -16.26 4.28
CA ARG A 38 11.46 -17.33 4.46
C ARG A 38 12.76 -16.85 5.06
N GLU A 39 13.26 -15.73 4.57
CA GLU A 39 14.50 -15.11 5.03
C GLU A 39 14.31 -13.60 5.10
N MET A 40 14.92 -12.95 6.08
CA MET A 40 14.90 -11.50 6.17
C MET A 40 16.14 -10.98 6.88
N LYS A 41 16.70 -9.89 6.35
CA LYS A 41 17.75 -9.11 6.97
C LYS A 41 17.35 -7.65 6.97
N ILE A 42 17.58 -6.97 8.10
CA ILE A 42 17.31 -5.55 8.27
C ILE A 42 18.59 -4.84 8.64
N GLN A 43 18.89 -3.75 7.95
CA GLN A 43 19.97 -2.84 8.28
C GLN A 43 19.44 -1.40 8.38
N MET A 44 20.06 -0.60 9.25
CA MET A 44 19.61 0.77 9.50
C MET A 44 20.78 1.69 9.84
N LYS A 45 20.73 2.90 9.33
CA LYS A 45 21.67 3.99 9.67
C LYS A 45 20.89 5.27 10.02
N PRO A 46 21.20 5.95 11.13
CA PRO A 46 22.16 5.54 12.17
C PRO A 46 21.75 4.24 12.84
N HIS A 47 22.73 3.48 13.35
CA HIS A 47 22.42 2.28 14.11
C HIS A 47 21.63 2.66 15.39
N SER A 48 20.49 2.03 15.57
CA SER A 48 19.64 2.23 16.75
C SER A 48 19.08 0.91 17.26
N LYS A 49 18.73 0.87 18.54
CA LYS A 49 17.89 -0.21 19.06
C LYS A 49 16.48 -0.03 18.57
N TRP A 50 15.86 -1.07 18.09
CA TRP A 50 14.50 -1.10 17.64
C TRP A 50 13.76 -2.33 18.17
N SER A 51 12.45 -2.24 18.20
CA SER A 51 11.54 -3.32 18.53
C SER A 51 10.58 -3.55 17.35
N TYR A 52 9.94 -4.70 17.34
CA TYR A 52 8.93 -5.00 16.32
C TYR A 52 7.67 -5.55 17.00
N GLY A 53 6.57 -5.43 16.31
CA GLY A 53 5.25 -5.88 16.77
C GLY A 53 4.24 -5.77 15.65
N ARG A 54 2.97 -5.95 15.98
CA ARG A 54 1.87 -5.80 15.02
C ARG A 54 0.99 -4.63 15.39
N ASP A 55 0.38 -4.00 14.39
CA ASP A 55 -0.64 -2.98 14.61
C ASP A 55 -2.06 -3.58 14.67
N GLY A 56 -3.09 -2.72 14.79
CA GLY A 56 -4.48 -3.15 14.83
C GLY A 56 -5.01 -3.78 13.53
N TRP A 57 -4.26 -3.71 12.43
CA TRP A 57 -4.55 -4.34 11.14
C TRP A 57 -3.71 -5.58 10.89
N ASP A 58 -3.03 -6.05 11.94
CA ASP A 58 -2.08 -7.17 11.87
C ASP A 58 -0.91 -6.94 10.91
N ASN A 59 -0.54 -5.68 10.66
CA ASN A 59 0.66 -5.35 9.89
C ASN A 59 1.89 -5.39 10.80
N TRP A 60 2.98 -5.98 10.32
CA TRP A 60 4.26 -5.88 10.98
C TRP A 60 4.75 -4.43 11.02
N LYS A 61 5.26 -3.99 12.15
CA LYS A 61 5.91 -2.69 12.32
C LYS A 61 7.22 -2.82 13.09
N ILE A 62 8.23 -2.12 12.62
CA ILE A 62 9.46 -1.83 13.35
C ILE A 62 9.30 -0.44 13.94
N TYR A 63 9.69 -0.25 15.17
CA TYR A 63 9.66 1.07 15.80
C TYR A 63 10.86 1.29 16.70
N GLY A 64 11.34 2.52 16.77
CA GLY A 64 12.51 2.89 17.55
C GLY A 64 12.69 4.38 17.71
N CYS A 65 13.78 4.73 18.38
CA CYS A 65 14.19 6.11 18.62
C CYS A 65 15.70 6.26 18.35
N ILE A 66 16.05 7.30 17.59
CA ILE A 66 17.43 7.73 17.39
C ILE A 66 17.61 9.04 18.16
N GLN A 67 18.51 9.05 19.14
CA GLN A 67 18.79 10.21 19.98
C GLN A 67 20.08 10.95 19.60
N GLN A 68 20.90 10.34 18.74
CA GLN A 68 22.11 10.98 18.22
C GLN A 68 21.77 11.90 17.04
N PRO A 69 22.40 13.07 16.93
CA PRO A 69 22.25 13.93 15.76
C PRO A 69 22.66 13.21 14.48
N HIS A 70 21.83 13.34 13.43
CA HIS A 70 22.07 12.73 12.12
C HIS A 70 21.39 13.55 11.02
N ASP A 71 21.98 13.53 9.85
CA ASP A 71 21.48 14.17 8.63
C ASP A 71 20.97 13.15 7.58
N LEU A 72 21.18 11.87 7.87
CA LEU A 72 20.73 10.74 7.04
C LEU A 72 20.01 9.71 7.90
N PHE A 73 18.81 9.30 7.46
CA PHE A 73 18.14 8.09 7.90
C PHE A 73 18.05 7.11 6.73
N TRP A 74 18.60 5.95 6.88
CA TRP A 74 18.59 4.90 5.85
C TRP A 74 18.18 3.56 6.46
N VAL A 75 17.35 2.83 5.73
CA VAL A 75 16.95 1.47 6.07
C VAL A 75 16.97 0.59 4.83
N GLU A 76 17.44 -0.62 4.99
CA GLU A 76 17.40 -1.69 4.01
C GLU A 76 16.71 -2.91 4.62
N VAL A 77 15.77 -3.49 3.88
CA VAL A 77 15.13 -4.76 4.23
C VAL A 77 15.19 -5.65 2.99
N CYS A 78 15.95 -6.74 3.10
CA CYS A 78 16.06 -7.71 2.03
C CYS A 78 15.74 -9.11 2.55
N GLY A 79 15.28 -9.98 1.63
CA GLY A 79 14.92 -11.34 2.02
C GLY A 79 14.28 -12.14 0.90
N LYS A 80 13.64 -13.24 1.30
CA LYS A 80 12.94 -14.15 0.40
C LYS A 80 11.53 -14.43 0.88
N VAL A 81 10.60 -14.40 -0.05
CA VAL A 81 9.18 -14.68 0.18
C VAL A 81 8.76 -15.85 -0.70
N GLU A 82 8.04 -16.78 -0.14
CA GLU A 82 7.35 -17.84 -0.87
C GLU A 82 5.90 -17.43 -1.11
N LEU A 83 5.45 -17.51 -2.34
CA LEU A 83 4.08 -17.25 -2.75
C LEU A 83 3.41 -18.56 -3.18
N SER A 84 2.28 -18.85 -2.56
CA SER A 84 1.41 -19.97 -2.90
C SER A 84 0.35 -19.54 -3.90
N PRO A 85 -0.03 -20.37 -4.88
CA PRO A 85 -1.16 -20.13 -5.77
C PRO A 85 -2.51 -20.27 -5.08
N ALA A 86 -2.55 -20.63 -3.79
CA ALA A 86 -3.78 -20.76 -3.03
C ALA A 86 -4.62 -19.49 -3.07
N GLU A 87 -5.93 -19.65 -3.20
CA GLU A 87 -6.86 -18.53 -3.15
C GLU A 87 -6.78 -17.79 -1.80
N TYR A 88 -7.07 -16.51 -1.83
CA TYR A 88 -7.00 -15.62 -0.69
C TYR A 88 -8.18 -15.93 0.27
N GLU A 89 -7.99 -16.80 1.24
CA GLU A 89 -8.95 -17.06 2.31
C GLU A 89 -8.50 -16.38 3.62
N GLU A 90 -8.56 -15.07 3.70
CA GLU A 90 -8.56 -14.38 5.00
C GLU A 90 -10.00 -14.32 5.49
N LYS A 91 -10.30 -15.06 6.58
CA LYS A 91 -11.57 -14.90 7.30
C LYS A 91 -11.45 -13.72 8.24
N ASP A 92 -12.15 -12.64 7.94
CA ASP A 92 -12.29 -11.52 8.85
C ASP A 92 -13.64 -11.55 9.59
N ASP A 93 -13.69 -10.97 10.79
CA ASP A 93 -14.93 -10.71 11.51
C ASP A 93 -15.82 -9.75 10.70
N GLU A 94 -17.11 -10.02 10.59
CA GLU A 94 -18.06 -9.17 9.86
C GLU A 94 -18.04 -7.71 10.32
N ARG A 95 -17.73 -7.45 11.59
CA ARG A 95 -17.57 -6.08 12.12
C ARG A 95 -16.36 -5.37 11.53
N VAL A 96 -15.27 -6.09 11.34
CA VAL A 96 -14.04 -5.57 10.71
C VAL A 96 -14.31 -5.29 9.24
N ILE A 97 -14.98 -6.21 8.53
CA ILE A 97 -15.37 -6.04 7.13
C ILE A 97 -16.28 -4.82 6.98
N GLY A 98 -17.21 -4.62 7.91
CA GLY A 98 -18.11 -3.46 7.94
C GLY A 98 -17.38 -2.12 7.86
N MET A 99 -16.22 -1.97 8.53
CA MET A 99 -15.44 -0.73 8.53
C MET A 99 -14.88 -0.37 7.14
N TYR A 100 -14.67 -1.33 6.28
CA TYR A 100 -14.16 -1.13 4.93
C TYR A 100 -15.22 -0.67 3.89
N ARG A 101 -16.49 -0.58 4.31
CA ARG A 101 -17.59 -0.08 3.46
C ARG A 101 -17.76 1.44 3.51
N TYR A 102 -17.22 2.09 4.54
CA TYR A 102 -17.48 3.50 4.79
C TYR A 102 -16.31 4.41 4.34
N PRO A 103 -16.62 5.65 3.92
CA PRO A 103 -15.59 6.66 3.66
C PRO A 103 -14.68 6.86 4.88
N PHE A 104 -13.38 6.96 4.62
CA PHE A 104 -12.39 7.16 5.68
C PHE A 104 -11.16 7.90 5.14
N GLY A 105 -10.61 8.83 5.95
CA GLY A 105 -9.33 9.49 5.72
C GLY A 105 -9.22 10.13 4.33
N LYS A 106 -8.35 9.58 3.50
CA LYS A 106 -8.12 10.05 2.13
C LYS A 106 -9.13 9.50 1.11
N CYS A 107 -9.88 8.46 1.49
CA CYS A 107 -10.88 7.81 0.66
C CYS A 107 -12.30 8.32 0.97
N ILE A 108 -12.48 9.64 0.99
CA ILE A 108 -13.78 10.31 1.13
C ILE A 108 -14.19 10.84 -0.24
N PRO A 109 -15.39 10.46 -0.75
CA PRO A 109 -15.88 10.98 -2.03
C PRO A 109 -16.18 12.47 -1.95
N GLY A 110 -15.81 13.21 -2.98
CA GLY A 110 -16.29 14.53 -3.26
C GLY A 110 -17.31 14.53 -4.39
N ILE A 111 -17.66 15.71 -4.89
CA ILE A 111 -18.69 15.86 -5.94
C ILE A 111 -18.24 15.19 -7.24
N GLY A 112 -16.98 15.34 -7.64
CA GLY A 112 -16.44 14.79 -8.87
C GLY A 112 -16.50 13.26 -8.91
N LEU A 113 -16.03 12.60 -7.84
CA LEU A 113 -16.07 11.15 -7.74
C LEU A 113 -17.51 10.61 -7.64
N CYS A 114 -18.42 11.31 -6.96
CA CYS A 114 -19.83 10.93 -6.93
C CYS A 114 -20.48 11.02 -8.32
N GLN A 115 -20.23 12.08 -9.07
CA GLN A 115 -20.73 12.25 -10.43
C GLN A 115 -20.14 11.20 -11.38
N TYR A 116 -18.85 10.94 -11.27
CA TYR A 116 -18.20 9.89 -12.07
C TYR A 116 -18.80 8.51 -11.77
N PHE A 117 -18.98 8.17 -10.49
CA PHE A 117 -19.61 6.92 -10.11
C PHE A 117 -21.01 6.76 -10.69
N GLN A 118 -21.83 7.83 -10.67
CA GLN A 118 -23.17 7.82 -11.26
C GLN A 118 -23.16 7.63 -12.78
N SER A 119 -22.10 8.05 -13.46
CA SER A 119 -21.93 7.86 -14.90
C SER A 119 -21.54 6.43 -15.29
N LEU A 120 -21.04 5.62 -14.33
CA LEU A 120 -20.65 4.25 -14.59
C LEU A 120 -21.87 3.36 -14.84
N ASN A 121 -21.95 2.72 -16.00
CA ASN A 121 -22.98 1.72 -16.26
C ASN A 121 -22.59 0.38 -15.64
N LEU A 122 -23.02 0.14 -14.41
CA LEU A 122 -22.77 -1.11 -13.66
C LEU A 122 -23.93 -2.11 -13.76
N THR A 123 -24.93 -1.84 -14.59
CA THR A 123 -26.04 -2.77 -14.85
C THR A 123 -25.52 -4.00 -15.60
N GLY A 124 -26.04 -5.17 -15.26
CA GLY A 124 -25.65 -6.43 -15.89
C GLY A 124 -24.42 -7.11 -15.28
N CYS A 125 -23.72 -6.50 -14.32
CA CYS A 125 -22.68 -7.18 -13.56
C CYS A 125 -23.31 -8.26 -12.66
N ARG A 126 -22.82 -9.49 -12.74
CA ARG A 126 -23.38 -10.68 -12.06
C ARG A 126 -23.10 -10.68 -10.58
N ASP A 127 -21.97 -10.14 -10.18
CA ASP A 127 -21.50 -10.13 -8.79
C ASP A 127 -20.58 -8.93 -8.50
N GLU A 128 -20.10 -8.86 -7.26
CA GLU A 128 -19.22 -7.80 -6.76
C GLU A 128 -17.85 -7.82 -7.46
N ILE A 129 -17.35 -9.00 -7.84
CA ILE A 129 -16.04 -9.15 -8.49
C ILE A 129 -16.09 -8.56 -9.89
N GLU A 130 -17.10 -8.95 -10.69
CA GLU A 130 -17.29 -8.43 -12.04
C GLU A 130 -17.54 -6.91 -12.02
N LYS A 131 -18.32 -6.44 -11.04
CA LYS A 131 -18.54 -4.99 -10.83
C LYS A 131 -17.24 -4.27 -10.52
N SER A 132 -16.40 -4.84 -9.66
CA SER A 132 -15.10 -4.27 -9.29
C SER A 132 -14.14 -4.21 -10.47
N ILE A 133 -14.06 -5.27 -11.27
CA ILE A 133 -13.23 -5.30 -12.47
C ILE A 133 -13.69 -4.20 -13.45
N LYS A 134 -14.99 -4.07 -13.67
CA LYS A 134 -15.52 -3.03 -14.55
C LYS A 134 -15.21 -1.60 -14.06
N ILE A 135 -15.34 -1.35 -12.76
CA ILE A 135 -14.96 -0.05 -12.16
C ILE A 135 -13.44 0.18 -12.35
N MET A 136 -12.61 -0.85 -12.15
CA MET A 136 -11.17 -0.78 -12.35
C MET A 136 -10.81 -0.43 -13.80
N ASP A 137 -11.41 -1.12 -14.78
CA ASP A 137 -11.21 -0.87 -16.20
C ASP A 137 -11.56 0.58 -16.58
N CYS A 138 -12.72 1.06 -16.11
CA CYS A 138 -13.16 2.44 -16.37
C CYS A 138 -12.22 3.47 -15.73
N LEU A 139 -11.76 3.23 -14.50
CA LEU A 139 -10.79 4.10 -13.82
C LEU A 139 -9.46 4.12 -14.57
N HIS A 140 -8.94 2.96 -14.95
CA HIS A 140 -7.67 2.85 -15.64
C HIS A 140 -7.65 3.57 -17.00
N GLN A 141 -8.79 3.62 -17.69
CA GLN A 141 -8.95 4.36 -18.95
C GLN A 141 -9.05 5.88 -18.76
N GLN A 142 -9.57 6.32 -17.60
CA GLN A 142 -9.88 7.73 -17.35
C GLN A 142 -8.79 8.48 -16.58
N PHE A 143 -7.95 7.79 -15.81
CA PHE A 143 -6.95 8.37 -14.92
C PHE A 143 -5.53 8.01 -15.37
N SER A 144 -4.62 8.99 -15.42
CA SER A 144 -3.27 8.82 -15.96
C SER A 144 -2.23 8.59 -14.86
N TYR A 145 -1.30 7.66 -15.08
CA TYR A 145 -0.15 7.48 -14.19
C TYR A 145 0.95 8.50 -14.53
N VAL A 146 1.21 9.43 -13.61
CA VAL A 146 2.26 10.46 -13.78
C VAL A 146 2.97 10.65 -12.43
N PRO A 147 4.27 10.29 -12.33
CA PRO A 147 5.06 10.48 -11.12
C PRO A 147 5.18 11.95 -10.71
N SER A 148 5.33 12.20 -9.41
CA SER A 148 5.58 13.54 -8.83
C SER A 148 4.48 14.58 -9.05
N THR A 149 3.26 14.17 -9.37
CA THR A 149 2.09 15.06 -9.52
C THR A 149 1.30 15.23 -8.24
N THR A 150 1.42 14.28 -7.32
CA THR A 150 0.69 14.22 -6.04
C THR A 150 1.65 13.99 -4.89
N GLU A 151 1.18 14.24 -3.68
CA GLU A 151 1.91 14.03 -2.44
C GLU A 151 1.28 12.90 -1.62
N ALA A 152 2.00 12.42 -0.61
CA ALA A 152 1.49 11.42 0.33
C ALA A 152 0.22 11.88 1.08
N SER A 153 -0.05 13.18 1.17
CA SER A 153 -1.23 13.79 1.78
C SER A 153 -2.44 13.88 0.85
N THR A 154 -2.26 13.79 -0.46
CA THR A 154 -3.30 13.98 -1.48
C THR A 154 -4.49 13.03 -1.24
N LYS A 155 -5.70 13.56 -1.29
CA LYS A 155 -6.95 12.83 -1.15
C LYS A 155 -7.45 12.32 -2.51
N ALA A 156 -8.29 11.30 -2.49
CA ALA A 156 -8.86 10.71 -3.71
C ALA A 156 -9.55 11.74 -4.62
N GLU A 157 -10.36 12.63 -4.07
CA GLU A 157 -11.05 13.68 -4.84
C GLU A 157 -10.08 14.69 -5.46
N GLU A 158 -9.02 15.07 -4.72
CA GLU A 158 -8.00 16.01 -5.22
C GLU A 158 -7.24 15.39 -6.39
N ALA A 159 -6.81 14.13 -6.26
CA ALA A 159 -6.16 13.40 -7.34
C ALA A 159 -7.10 13.24 -8.56
N TRP A 160 -8.36 12.89 -8.32
CA TRP A 160 -9.36 12.79 -9.39
C TRP A 160 -9.51 14.08 -10.18
N GLN A 161 -9.56 15.23 -9.51
CA GLN A 161 -9.65 16.54 -10.16
C GLN A 161 -8.41 16.88 -10.99
N LEU A 162 -7.22 16.39 -10.60
CA LEU A 162 -5.99 16.52 -11.39
C LEU A 162 -5.99 15.61 -12.62
N GLY A 163 -6.78 14.53 -12.63
CA GLY A 163 -6.83 13.54 -13.71
C GLY A 163 -5.59 12.66 -13.82
N MET A 164 -4.63 12.79 -12.88
CA MET A 164 -3.37 12.07 -12.89
C MET A 164 -2.80 11.89 -11.49
N GLY A 165 -1.99 10.85 -11.29
CA GLY A 165 -1.36 10.55 -10.01
C GLY A 165 -0.51 9.29 -10.07
N VAL A 166 -0.22 8.71 -8.91
CA VAL A 166 0.58 7.50 -8.75
C VAL A 166 -0.27 6.32 -8.22
N CYS A 167 0.34 5.16 -7.98
CA CYS A 167 -0.37 3.95 -7.52
C CYS A 167 -1.22 4.20 -6.25
N GLN A 168 -0.77 5.05 -5.33
CA GLN A 168 -1.54 5.44 -4.15
C GLN A 168 -2.85 6.12 -4.53
N ASP A 169 -2.83 7.02 -5.51
CA ASP A 169 -4.00 7.78 -5.94
C ASP A 169 -5.00 6.89 -6.68
N PHE A 170 -4.52 6.04 -7.59
CA PHE A 170 -5.34 5.00 -8.22
C PHE A 170 -6.05 4.15 -7.18
N ALA A 171 -5.31 3.67 -6.15
CA ALA A 171 -5.89 2.86 -5.09
C ALA A 171 -6.93 3.62 -4.26
N HIS A 172 -6.68 4.89 -3.89
CA HIS A 172 -7.63 5.70 -3.11
C HIS A 172 -8.91 6.00 -3.91
N ILE A 173 -8.79 6.39 -5.18
CA ILE A 173 -9.95 6.63 -6.07
C ILE A 173 -10.75 5.34 -6.22
N PHE A 174 -10.09 4.23 -6.50
CA PHE A 174 -10.74 2.94 -6.68
C PHE A 174 -11.49 2.49 -5.41
N ILE A 175 -10.88 2.65 -4.23
CA ILE A 175 -11.54 2.39 -2.94
C ILE A 175 -12.81 3.23 -2.78
N VAL A 176 -12.78 4.51 -3.14
CA VAL A 176 -13.96 5.38 -3.09
C VAL A 176 -15.08 4.83 -3.98
N LEU A 177 -14.77 4.50 -5.23
CA LEU A 177 -15.75 3.98 -6.19
C LEU A 177 -16.34 2.63 -5.74
N LEU A 178 -15.52 1.74 -5.21
CA LEU A 178 -15.96 0.46 -4.66
C LEU A 178 -16.88 0.63 -3.45
N ARG A 179 -16.54 1.54 -2.52
CA ARG A 179 -17.37 1.83 -1.35
C ARG A 179 -18.70 2.50 -1.73
N LEU A 180 -18.72 3.35 -2.75
CA LEU A 180 -19.96 3.89 -3.33
C LEU A 180 -20.82 2.78 -3.96
N ALA A 181 -20.20 1.72 -4.50
CA ALA A 181 -20.90 0.53 -4.99
C ALA A 181 -21.33 -0.44 -3.85
N GLY A 182 -21.07 -0.10 -2.58
CA GLY A 182 -21.39 -0.94 -1.42
C GLY A 182 -20.41 -2.09 -1.19
N ILE A 183 -19.29 -2.15 -1.92
CA ILE A 183 -18.29 -3.22 -1.86
C ILE A 183 -17.26 -2.87 -0.79
N PRO A 184 -17.01 -3.74 0.21
CA PRO A 184 -15.95 -3.52 1.19
C PRO A 184 -14.60 -3.55 0.49
N ALA A 185 -13.79 -2.49 0.68
CA ALA A 185 -12.49 -2.35 0.04
C ALA A 185 -11.45 -1.81 1.00
N ARG A 186 -10.25 -2.43 1.01
CA ARG A 186 -9.10 -2.01 1.80
C ARG A 186 -7.89 -1.68 0.92
N TYR A 187 -7.12 -0.72 1.37
CA TYR A 187 -5.83 -0.37 0.77
C TYR A 187 -4.79 -1.42 1.14
N ALA A 188 -3.96 -1.81 0.20
CA ALA A 188 -2.81 -2.67 0.43
C ALA A 188 -1.54 -2.02 -0.13
N CYS A 189 -0.41 -2.25 0.52
CA CYS A 189 0.89 -1.78 0.08
C CYS A 189 1.94 -2.88 0.14
N GLY A 190 2.98 -2.74 -0.68
CA GLY A 190 4.07 -3.69 -0.75
C GLY A 190 5.00 -3.44 -1.91
N LEU A 191 5.47 -4.51 -2.56
CA LEU A 191 6.38 -4.47 -3.69
C LEU A 191 5.81 -5.24 -4.88
N LEU A 192 6.26 -4.85 -6.08
CA LEU A 192 5.94 -5.53 -7.34
C LEU A 192 7.24 -6.07 -7.95
N VAL A 193 7.17 -7.23 -8.62
CA VAL A 193 8.31 -7.80 -9.38
C VAL A 193 8.82 -6.79 -10.39
N GLY A 194 10.13 -6.55 -10.38
CA GLY A 194 10.85 -5.58 -11.18
C GLY A 194 11.63 -4.60 -10.31
N GLU A 195 12.04 -3.49 -10.88
CA GLU A 195 12.72 -2.38 -10.23
C GLU A 195 11.76 -1.19 -10.10
N GLY A 196 11.82 -0.47 -8.99
CA GLY A 196 10.99 0.70 -8.75
C GLY A 196 10.97 1.15 -7.31
N ALA A 197 9.80 1.62 -6.86
CA ALA A 197 9.52 1.99 -5.48
C ALA A 197 8.52 1.00 -4.85
N SER A 198 7.95 1.36 -3.70
CA SER A 198 6.80 0.64 -3.16
C SER A 198 5.59 0.76 -4.09
N HIS A 199 4.73 -0.25 -4.04
CA HIS A 199 3.52 -0.31 -4.85
C HIS A 199 2.27 -0.38 -3.97
N ALA A 200 1.13 0.04 -4.54
CA ALA A 200 -0.16 0.06 -3.87
C ALA A 200 -1.24 -0.56 -4.75
N TRP A 201 -2.16 -1.28 -4.10
CA TRP A 201 -3.32 -1.89 -4.74
C TRP A 201 -4.52 -1.92 -3.80
N VAL A 202 -5.60 -2.54 -4.20
CA VAL A 202 -6.83 -2.64 -3.43
C VAL A 202 -7.24 -4.09 -3.27
N GLU A 203 -7.76 -4.43 -2.11
CA GLU A 203 -8.39 -5.72 -1.88
C GLU A 203 -9.87 -5.51 -1.56
N ILE A 204 -10.76 -6.24 -2.25
CA ILE A 204 -12.20 -6.28 -1.98
C ILE A 204 -12.55 -7.54 -1.20
N PHE A 205 -13.54 -7.44 -0.33
CA PHE A 205 -14.10 -8.61 0.32
C PHE A 205 -15.35 -9.08 -0.40
N SER A 206 -15.29 -10.28 -0.97
CA SER A 206 -16.41 -10.92 -1.65
C SER A 206 -16.39 -12.44 -1.43
N ARG A 207 -17.55 -13.03 -1.22
CA ARG A 207 -17.72 -14.48 -1.03
C ARG A 207 -16.84 -15.06 0.08
N GLY A 208 -16.67 -14.33 1.19
CA GLY A 208 -15.85 -14.77 2.34
C GLY A 208 -14.34 -14.67 2.15
N LYS A 209 -13.86 -13.97 1.10
CA LYS A 209 -12.44 -13.87 0.74
C LYS A 209 -12.05 -12.43 0.40
N TRP A 210 -10.79 -12.09 0.65
CA TRP A 210 -10.17 -10.88 0.11
C TRP A 210 -9.58 -11.17 -1.28
N ILE A 211 -9.95 -10.37 -2.26
CA ILE A 211 -9.49 -10.47 -3.65
C ILE A 211 -8.75 -9.20 -4.01
N GLY A 212 -7.50 -9.32 -4.43
CA GLY A 212 -6.67 -8.18 -4.78
C GLY A 212 -6.83 -7.75 -6.23
N LEU A 213 -6.96 -6.43 -6.44
CA LEU A 213 -7.05 -5.76 -7.74
C LEU A 213 -6.05 -4.62 -7.78
N ASP A 214 -5.27 -4.54 -8.84
CA ASP A 214 -4.30 -3.47 -9.08
C ASP A 214 -4.83 -2.49 -10.13
N PRO A 215 -5.42 -1.36 -9.73
CA PRO A 215 -5.99 -0.40 -10.67
C PRO A 215 -4.94 0.34 -11.49
N THR A 216 -3.68 0.38 -11.03
CA THR A 216 -2.58 1.01 -11.77
C THR A 216 -2.20 0.18 -12.99
N ASN A 217 -2.12 -1.14 -12.83
CA ASN A 217 -1.76 -2.08 -13.89
C ASN A 217 -2.98 -2.75 -14.54
N ASN A 218 -4.19 -2.41 -14.11
CA ASN A 218 -5.46 -2.97 -14.58
C ASN A 218 -5.46 -4.50 -14.57
N CYS A 219 -5.10 -5.11 -13.44
CA CYS A 219 -5.00 -6.55 -13.31
C CYS A 219 -5.41 -7.07 -11.93
N LEU A 220 -5.66 -8.36 -11.83
CA LEU A 220 -5.76 -9.05 -10.55
C LEU A 220 -4.36 -9.24 -9.94
N ILE A 221 -4.30 -9.24 -8.62
CA ILE A 221 -3.08 -9.54 -7.89
C ILE A 221 -2.65 -10.98 -8.18
N SER A 222 -1.39 -11.15 -8.47
CA SER A 222 -0.75 -12.42 -8.84
C SER A 222 0.43 -12.73 -7.92
N ASP A 223 1.20 -13.73 -8.30
CA ASP A 223 2.49 -14.12 -7.72
C ASP A 223 3.65 -13.11 -7.98
N ARG A 224 3.32 -11.91 -8.48
CA ARG A 224 4.27 -10.80 -8.69
C ARG A 224 4.21 -9.74 -7.60
N HIS A 225 3.31 -9.86 -6.60
CA HIS A 225 3.07 -8.87 -5.58
C HIS A 225 3.45 -9.39 -4.20
N ILE A 226 4.36 -8.71 -3.51
CA ILE A 226 4.72 -8.95 -2.10
C ILE A 226 3.97 -7.95 -1.25
N LYS A 227 3.10 -8.40 -0.35
CA LYS A 227 2.32 -7.55 0.56
C LYS A 227 3.11 -7.22 1.81
N PHE A 228 3.19 -5.95 2.17
CA PHE A 228 3.71 -5.48 3.47
C PHE A 228 2.58 -5.24 4.47
N GLY A 229 1.47 -4.68 4.02
CA GLY A 229 0.37 -4.38 4.91
C GLY A 229 -0.91 -3.94 4.21
N ASN A 230 -1.94 -3.72 5.04
CA ASN A 230 -3.24 -3.21 4.61
C ASN A 230 -3.83 -2.26 5.64
N GLY A 231 -4.82 -1.48 5.22
CA GLY A 231 -5.57 -0.54 6.06
C GLY A 231 -6.75 0.05 5.29
N ARG A 232 -7.49 0.97 5.90
CA ARG A 232 -8.64 1.62 5.25
C ARG A 232 -8.20 2.62 4.18
N ASP A 233 -7.00 3.19 4.34
CA ASP A 233 -6.29 4.01 3.36
C ASP A 233 -4.77 3.91 3.59
N ALA A 234 -3.97 4.62 2.79
CA ALA A 234 -2.51 4.63 2.90
C ALA A 234 -1.99 5.11 4.26
N SER A 235 -2.75 5.93 5.01
CA SER A 235 -2.29 6.44 6.30
C SER A 235 -2.17 5.35 7.37
N GLU A 236 -2.96 4.29 7.28
CA GLU A 236 -2.93 3.17 8.22
C GLU A 236 -1.86 2.13 7.91
N CYS A 237 -1.35 2.11 6.68
CA CYS A 237 -0.27 1.20 6.28
C CYS A 237 0.92 1.92 5.63
N ALA A 238 1.13 3.20 5.97
CA ALA A 238 2.30 3.95 5.52
C ALA A 238 3.59 3.20 5.90
N ILE A 239 4.44 2.95 4.90
CA ILE A 239 5.66 2.17 5.08
C ILE A 239 6.63 2.88 6.02
N ASN A 240 6.66 4.22 5.98
CA ASN A 240 7.46 5.06 6.86
C ASN A 240 6.61 6.11 7.54
N ARG A 241 6.77 6.25 8.85
CA ARG A 241 6.27 7.34 9.66
C ARG A 241 7.32 7.74 10.69
N GLY A 242 7.51 9.06 10.86
CA GLY A 242 8.44 9.58 11.85
C GLY A 242 7.96 10.87 12.50
N ILE A 243 8.42 11.09 13.74
CA ILE A 243 8.34 12.37 14.45
C ILE A 243 9.77 12.79 14.72
N ILE A 244 10.18 13.92 14.19
CA ILE A 244 11.56 14.40 14.28
C ILE A 244 11.64 15.75 14.98
N LYS A 245 12.77 16.00 15.63
CA LYS A 245 13.15 17.30 16.18
C LYS A 245 14.32 17.87 15.40
N GLY A 246 14.10 18.91 14.61
CA GLY A 246 15.05 19.45 13.63
C GLY A 246 14.77 18.91 12.23
N GLY A 247 15.79 18.68 11.41
CA GLY A 247 15.69 18.08 10.08
C GLY A 247 15.62 19.08 8.92
N GLY A 248 14.98 20.22 9.09
CA GLY A 248 14.78 21.19 7.99
C GLY A 248 13.94 20.58 6.86
N THR A 249 14.36 20.77 5.61
CA THR A 249 13.77 20.10 4.45
C THR A 249 14.24 18.64 4.35
N GLN A 250 13.39 17.78 3.78
CA GLN A 250 13.64 16.35 3.67
C GLN A 250 13.55 15.93 2.20
N ILE A 251 14.50 15.10 1.77
CA ILE A 251 14.46 14.43 0.47
C ILE A 251 14.41 12.93 0.76
N GLN A 252 13.30 12.30 0.40
CA GLN A 252 13.14 10.85 0.54
C GLN A 252 13.34 10.17 -0.81
N LYS A 253 14.13 9.10 -0.81
CA LYS A 253 14.30 8.18 -1.93
C LYS A 253 13.93 6.78 -1.48
N VAL A 254 13.20 6.07 -2.34
CA VAL A 254 12.82 4.67 -2.15
C VAL A 254 13.22 3.90 -3.39
N ASP A 255 13.97 2.84 -3.22
CA ASP A 255 14.37 1.92 -4.27
C ASP A 255 13.96 0.50 -3.84
N ALA A 256 13.35 -0.25 -4.73
CA ALA A 256 12.97 -1.63 -4.50
C ALA A 256 13.30 -2.49 -5.72
N VAL A 257 13.81 -3.68 -5.47
CA VAL A 257 14.07 -4.68 -6.50
C VAL A 257 13.44 -5.99 -6.05
N VAL A 258 12.62 -6.59 -6.92
CA VAL A 258 12.00 -7.91 -6.66
C VAL A 258 12.23 -8.80 -7.86
N THR A 259 12.86 -9.95 -7.62
CA THR A 259 13.20 -10.91 -8.66
C THR A 259 12.66 -12.31 -8.34
N PRO A 260 12.04 -13.01 -9.30
CA PRO A 260 11.79 -14.44 -9.17
C PRO A 260 13.09 -15.23 -9.03
N ILE A 261 13.07 -16.23 -8.16
CA ILE A 261 14.21 -17.16 -7.97
C ILE A 261 13.74 -18.60 -8.08
N GLU A 262 14.57 -19.44 -8.67
CA GLU A 262 14.42 -20.90 -8.64
C GLU A 262 15.11 -21.45 -7.39
N ILE A 263 14.46 -22.39 -6.67
CA ILE A 263 15.01 -23.08 -5.49
C ILE A 263 15.04 -24.57 -5.77
#